data_d8b9e5abc2b49e4a39a592f0e65c0e9c
#
_entry.id   d8b9e5abc2b49e4a39a592f0e65c0e9c
#
_cell.length_a   1.000
_cell.length_b   1.000
_cell.length_c   1.000
_cell.angle_alpha   90.00
_cell.angle_beta   90.00
_cell.angle_gamma   90.00
#
_symmetry.space_group_name_H-M   'P 1'
#
loop_
_entity.id
_entity.type
_entity.pdbx_description
1 polymer ?
#
loop_
_entity_poly.entity_id
_entity_poly.type
_entity_poly.pdbx_seq_one_letter_code
_entity_poly.pdbx_strand_id
1 'polypeptide(L)'
;PLPGTGRQPLYPLGPAAGEHMKLTLTGHSYKYAVEQIMTVLFPGEKPDYGQWDRREENCAAVELSEGLVWVTATTRLNRNGTRAIGVSRALRSALETDELARDRVCQRILKLSFFKAAVTLTGEIPPWGALTGIRPARMLTRMMDQGMGEKEALAALCAEYFVSPDRAKLCLSTARASRKAQAALREDEFSLYVGIPFCPTRCAYCSFVSASVEKTFAMIGPYLDALCREIALMGSAAAELGLKVKSLYIGGGTPTTLSPAQLQTLLRALAQHFDLSRLCEYTVEAGRPDTVTAEKLAVLAENGVTRVSINPQTMEEAVLEAIGRRHSAADVYQAMELAKASGIPHINMDLIAGLPTDTPEGFSRTLDKCLALAPDNLTVHTLALKK
;
A
#
# COMPACT_ATOMS: atom_id res chain seq x y z
N PRO A 1 25.93 14.29 -11.68
CA PRO A 1 26.65 13.16 -11.16
C PRO A 1 26.80 13.32 -9.64
N LEU A 2 26.04 12.52 -8.87
CA LEU A 2 26.21 12.41 -7.43
C LEU A 2 27.40 11.48 -7.17
N PRO A 3 28.31 11.79 -6.22
CA PRO A 3 29.47 10.97 -5.94
C PRO A 3 29.02 9.61 -5.39
N GLY A 4 29.63 8.54 -5.90
CA GLY A 4 29.41 7.18 -5.50
C GLY A 4 29.70 6.96 -4.01
N THR A 5 28.64 6.81 -3.23
CA THR A 5 28.74 6.23 -1.91
C THR A 5 28.51 4.72 -2.08
N GLY A 6 29.61 3.96 -1.97
CA GLY A 6 29.55 2.51 -1.75
C GLY A 6 28.80 2.24 -0.45
N ARG A 7 27.46 2.17 -0.53
CA ARG A 7 26.62 1.71 0.57
C ARG A 7 26.61 0.19 0.53
N GLN A 8 27.25 -0.42 1.51
CA GLN A 8 26.92 -1.78 1.89
C GLN A 8 25.38 -1.90 2.05
N PRO A 9 24.77 -3.04 1.72
CA PRO A 9 23.33 -3.25 1.92
C PRO A 9 22.97 -2.89 3.36
N LEU A 10 21.95 -2.04 3.53
CA LEU A 10 21.48 -1.50 4.81
C LEU A 10 20.96 -2.57 5.79
N TYR A 11 20.91 -3.81 5.35
CA TYR A 11 20.59 -4.98 6.17
C TYR A 11 21.58 -6.09 5.83
N PRO A 12 22.29 -6.67 6.80
CA PRO A 12 22.93 -7.95 6.55
C PRO A 12 21.86 -8.91 6.04
N LEU A 13 22.18 -9.67 5.01
CA LEU A 13 21.33 -10.75 4.52
C LEU A 13 20.83 -11.51 5.76
N GLY A 14 19.51 -11.47 5.97
CA GLY A 14 18.89 -12.14 7.12
C GLY A 14 19.33 -13.58 7.22
N PRO A 15 19.15 -14.22 8.38
CA PRO A 15 19.54 -15.59 8.58
C PRO A 15 19.04 -16.47 7.44
N ALA A 16 19.77 -17.53 7.14
CA ALA A 16 19.45 -18.48 6.07
C ALA A 16 17.96 -18.85 6.12
N ALA A 17 17.28 -18.77 4.98
CA ALA A 17 15.84 -19.03 4.86
C ALA A 17 15.45 -20.31 5.59
N GLY A 18 14.71 -20.18 6.72
CA GLY A 18 14.22 -21.32 7.49
C GLY A 18 14.45 -21.27 9.01
N GLU A 19 15.10 -20.26 9.56
CA GLU A 19 15.20 -20.15 11.01
C GLU A 19 13.86 -19.82 11.65
N HIS A 20 13.52 -20.51 12.73
CA HIS A 20 12.31 -20.28 13.52
C HIS A 20 12.69 -19.57 14.82
N MET A 21 11.90 -18.55 15.18
CA MET A 21 11.97 -17.96 16.51
C MET A 21 10.86 -18.55 17.37
N LYS A 22 11.22 -19.17 18.47
CA LYS A 22 10.23 -19.69 19.43
C LYS A 22 9.59 -18.54 20.19
N LEU A 23 8.27 -18.41 20.07
CA LEU A 23 7.49 -17.36 20.72
C LEU A 23 6.66 -17.93 21.86
N THR A 24 6.80 -17.32 23.05
CA THR A 24 5.92 -17.54 24.19
C THR A 24 5.15 -16.27 24.48
N LEU A 25 3.81 -16.36 24.50
CA LEU A 25 2.93 -15.24 24.84
C LEU A 25 2.29 -15.50 26.21
N THR A 26 2.37 -14.50 27.11
CA THR A 26 1.83 -14.60 28.45
C THR A 26 0.96 -13.40 28.77
N GLY A 27 -0.25 -13.64 29.30
CA GLY A 27 -1.18 -12.57 29.68
C GLY A 27 -1.90 -11.88 28.52
N HIS A 28 -1.75 -12.39 27.29
CA HIS A 28 -2.43 -11.84 26.10
C HIS A 28 -2.50 -12.83 24.94
N SER A 29 -3.36 -12.51 23.95
CA SER A 29 -3.54 -13.29 22.69
C SER A 29 -3.14 -12.53 21.41
N TYR A 30 -2.42 -11.41 21.50
CA TYR A 30 -2.08 -10.53 20.38
C TYR A 30 -0.95 -11.09 19.49
N LYS A 31 -1.12 -12.31 18.97
CA LYS A 31 -0.16 -12.99 18.07
C LYS A 31 0.27 -12.10 16.92
N TYR A 32 -0.71 -11.58 16.18
CA TYR A 32 -0.48 -10.78 14.98
C TYR A 32 0.37 -9.53 15.26
N ALA A 33 0.16 -8.86 16.38
CA ALA A 33 0.96 -7.68 16.73
C ALA A 33 2.43 -8.02 16.96
N VAL A 34 2.70 -9.15 17.63
CA VAL A 34 4.07 -9.63 17.88
C VAL A 34 4.73 -10.10 16.58
N GLU A 35 4.02 -10.87 15.76
CA GLU A 35 4.52 -11.32 14.45
C GLU A 35 4.88 -10.16 13.52
N GLN A 36 4.06 -9.12 13.48
CA GLN A 36 4.33 -7.92 12.68
C GLN A 36 5.65 -7.27 13.04
N ILE A 37 5.91 -7.03 14.33
CA ILE A 37 7.16 -6.39 14.74
C ILE A 37 8.36 -7.33 14.60
N MET A 38 8.16 -8.62 14.82
CA MET A 38 9.18 -9.64 14.59
C MET A 38 9.61 -9.67 13.13
N THR A 39 8.67 -9.66 12.19
CA THR A 39 8.96 -9.66 10.74
C THR A 39 9.77 -8.43 10.31
N VAL A 40 9.56 -7.28 10.95
CA VAL A 40 10.33 -6.05 10.65
C VAL A 40 11.75 -6.14 11.18
N LEU A 41 11.95 -6.72 12.37
CA LEU A 41 13.24 -6.75 13.06
C LEU A 41 14.09 -7.98 12.74
N PHE A 42 13.43 -9.08 12.39
CA PHE A 42 14.04 -10.35 12.03
C PHE A 42 13.41 -10.89 10.74
N PRO A 43 13.69 -10.25 9.58
CA PRO A 43 13.12 -10.65 8.31
C PRO A 43 13.56 -12.06 7.92
N GLY A 44 12.59 -12.86 7.49
CA GLY A 44 12.80 -14.27 7.09
C GLY A 44 12.59 -15.29 8.20
N GLU A 45 12.56 -14.90 9.47
CA GLU A 45 12.23 -15.80 10.57
C GLU A 45 10.72 -16.05 10.67
N LYS A 46 10.36 -17.30 11.03
CA LYS A 46 8.97 -17.69 11.23
C LYS A 46 8.70 -17.93 12.72
N PRO A 47 7.51 -17.53 13.21
CA PRO A 47 7.14 -17.81 14.60
C PRO A 47 6.90 -19.32 14.79
N ASP A 48 7.46 -19.87 15.86
CA ASP A 48 7.15 -21.18 16.41
C ASP A 48 6.63 -21.02 17.84
N TYR A 49 5.36 -21.35 18.07
CA TYR A 49 4.73 -21.09 19.36
C TYR A 49 4.99 -22.22 20.36
N GLY A 50 5.58 -21.89 21.50
CA GLY A 50 5.92 -22.85 22.53
C GLY A 50 6.17 -22.22 23.90
N GLN A 51 6.63 -23.01 24.84
CA GLN A 51 7.03 -22.54 26.17
C GLN A 51 8.42 -21.91 26.11
N TRP A 52 8.63 -20.85 26.88
CA TRP A 52 9.93 -20.23 27.05
C TRP A 52 10.92 -21.18 27.72
N ASP A 53 12.03 -21.45 27.04
CA ASP A 53 13.20 -22.12 27.60
C ASP A 53 14.41 -21.20 27.47
N ARG A 54 15.04 -20.89 28.61
CA ARG A 54 16.26 -20.05 28.64
C ARG A 54 17.46 -20.66 27.91
N ARG A 55 17.42 -21.97 27.62
CA ARG A 55 18.48 -22.70 26.91
C ARG A 55 18.37 -22.61 25.40
N GLU A 56 17.19 -22.23 24.89
CA GLU A 56 16.99 -22.06 23.45
C GLU A 56 17.70 -20.82 22.93
N GLU A 57 18.44 -20.98 21.85
CA GLU A 57 19.28 -19.95 21.28
C GLU A 57 18.51 -18.90 20.46
N ASN A 58 17.29 -19.22 20.00
CA ASN A 58 16.46 -18.29 19.24
C ASN A 58 15.02 -18.29 19.76
N CYS A 59 14.77 -17.49 20.79
CA CYS A 59 13.46 -17.44 21.43
C CYS A 59 13.10 -16.06 21.97
N ALA A 60 11.78 -15.79 22.06
CA ALA A 60 11.20 -14.59 22.63
C ALA A 60 10.05 -14.94 23.58
N ALA A 61 10.03 -14.36 24.76
CA ALA A 61 8.89 -14.34 25.67
C ALA A 61 8.31 -12.93 25.70
N VAL A 62 7.04 -12.79 25.34
CA VAL A 62 6.31 -11.52 25.31
C VAL A 62 5.16 -11.59 26.32
N GLU A 63 5.23 -10.76 27.33
CA GLU A 63 4.31 -10.75 28.48
C GLU A 63 3.56 -9.42 28.55
N LEU A 64 2.26 -9.49 28.80
CA LEU A 64 1.43 -8.33 29.15
C LEU A 64 0.89 -8.53 30.56
N SER A 65 1.17 -7.59 31.45
CA SER A 65 0.71 -7.59 32.84
C SER A 65 -0.05 -6.31 33.18
N GLU A 66 -1.18 -6.46 33.85
CA GLU A 66 -2.00 -5.33 34.31
C GLU A 66 -1.77 -5.11 35.79
N GLY A 67 -1.20 -3.94 36.14
CA GLY A 67 -1.08 -3.47 37.53
C GLY A 67 -2.15 -2.44 37.88
N LEU A 68 -2.10 -1.89 39.08
CA LEU A 68 -3.07 -0.90 39.56
C LEU A 68 -3.02 0.40 38.76
N VAL A 69 -1.83 0.85 38.38
CA VAL A 69 -1.60 2.14 37.67
C VAL A 69 -1.15 1.94 36.22
N TRP A 70 -0.38 0.88 35.98
CA TRP A 70 0.28 0.65 34.73
C TRP A 70 -0.11 -0.70 34.11
N VAL A 71 -0.30 -0.69 32.82
CA VAL A 71 -0.22 -1.91 32.01
C VAL A 71 1.16 -1.97 31.39
N THR A 72 1.84 -3.09 31.61
CA THR A 72 3.25 -3.26 31.26
C THR A 72 3.40 -4.42 30.27
N ALA A 73 4.05 -4.15 29.15
CA ALA A 73 4.52 -5.16 28.22
C ALA A 73 6.02 -5.38 28.44
N THR A 74 6.42 -6.63 28.59
CA THR A 74 7.81 -7.04 28.77
C THR A 74 8.16 -8.09 27.72
N THR A 75 9.22 -7.84 26.96
CA THR A 75 9.77 -8.81 26.01
C THR A 75 11.16 -9.22 26.47
N ARG A 76 11.39 -10.53 26.55
CA ARG A 76 12.70 -11.13 26.78
C ARG A 76 13.12 -11.84 25.52
N LEU A 77 14.24 -11.47 24.93
CA LEU A 77 14.83 -12.08 23.74
C LEU A 77 16.11 -12.83 24.13
N ASN A 78 16.30 -13.99 23.53
CA ASN A 78 17.57 -14.69 23.51
C ASN A 78 17.92 -15.03 22.05
N ARG A 79 19.09 -14.62 21.61
CA ARG A 79 19.59 -14.95 20.28
C ARG A 79 21.08 -15.31 20.36
N ASN A 80 21.43 -16.51 19.93
CA ASN A 80 22.79 -17.03 19.99
C ASN A 80 23.46 -16.81 21.35
N GLY A 81 22.71 -17.07 22.43
CA GLY A 81 23.22 -16.89 23.80
C GLY A 81 23.20 -15.44 24.33
N THR A 82 23.03 -14.45 23.46
CA THR A 82 22.91 -13.04 23.87
C THR A 82 21.45 -12.73 24.25
N ARG A 83 21.27 -12.06 25.41
CA ARG A 83 19.96 -11.78 25.97
C ARG A 83 19.69 -10.28 26.06
N ALA A 84 18.45 -9.90 25.76
CA ALA A 84 17.97 -8.54 25.94
C ALA A 84 16.56 -8.51 26.51
N ILE A 85 16.24 -7.41 27.19
CA ILE A 85 14.91 -7.17 27.77
C ILE A 85 14.44 -5.79 27.29
N GLY A 86 13.22 -5.75 26.80
CA GLY A 86 12.53 -4.51 26.45
C GLY A 86 11.25 -4.34 27.27
N VAL A 87 11.00 -3.14 27.77
CA VAL A 87 9.81 -2.81 28.55
C VAL A 87 9.12 -1.60 27.95
N SER A 88 7.80 -1.68 27.87
CA SER A 88 6.94 -0.55 27.52
C SER A 88 5.70 -0.54 28.41
N ARG A 89 5.18 0.65 28.70
CA ARG A 89 4.07 0.84 29.62
C ARG A 89 3.04 1.83 29.08
N ALA A 90 1.81 1.65 29.51
CA ALA A 90 0.74 2.64 29.33
C ALA A 90 -0.02 2.79 30.66
N LEU A 91 -0.60 3.96 30.88
CA LEU A 91 -1.49 4.14 32.03
C LEU A 91 -2.71 3.22 31.89
N ARG A 92 -3.14 2.61 32.98
CA ARG A 92 -4.34 1.77 32.98
C ARG A 92 -5.59 2.55 32.55
N SER A 93 -5.69 3.82 32.89
CA SER A 93 -6.78 4.70 32.46
C SER A 93 -6.89 4.84 30.94
N ALA A 94 -5.79 4.65 30.20
CA ALA A 94 -5.83 4.62 28.74
C ALA A 94 -6.50 3.36 28.15
N LEU A 95 -6.80 2.35 28.99
CA LEU A 95 -7.54 1.14 28.63
C LEU A 95 -9.02 1.20 29.03
N GLU A 96 -9.42 2.20 29.79
CA GLU A 96 -10.79 2.40 30.30
C GLU A 96 -11.69 3.07 29.26
N THR A 97 -11.40 2.84 27.97
CA THR A 97 -12.11 3.34 26.80
C THR A 97 -12.83 2.17 26.09
N ASP A 98 -13.22 2.39 24.85
CA ASP A 98 -13.78 1.30 24.04
C ASP A 98 -12.76 0.17 23.80
N GLU A 99 -13.24 -1.03 23.47
CA GLU A 99 -12.44 -2.23 23.25
C GLU A 99 -11.37 -2.03 22.16
N LEU A 100 -11.70 -1.30 21.09
CA LEU A 100 -10.77 -1.02 19.99
C LEU A 100 -9.62 -0.10 20.42
N ALA A 101 -9.89 0.87 21.28
CA ALA A 101 -8.86 1.75 21.83
C ALA A 101 -7.95 0.99 22.81
N ARG A 102 -8.53 0.12 23.67
CA ARG A 102 -7.79 -0.81 24.51
C ARG A 102 -6.84 -1.68 23.69
N ASP A 103 -7.34 -2.33 22.65
CA ASP A 103 -6.54 -3.17 21.78
C ASP A 103 -5.38 -2.41 21.14
N ARG A 104 -5.61 -1.20 20.66
CA ARG A 104 -4.56 -0.34 20.07
C ARG A 104 -3.45 -0.03 21.08
N VAL A 105 -3.80 0.27 22.31
CA VAL A 105 -2.82 0.56 23.39
C VAL A 105 -2.01 -0.68 23.71
N CYS A 106 -2.67 -1.83 23.92
CA CYS A 106 -2.00 -3.10 24.22
C CYS A 106 -1.05 -3.51 23.09
N GLN A 107 -1.52 -3.51 21.85
CA GLN A 107 -0.69 -3.83 20.69
C GLN A 107 0.51 -2.88 20.56
N ARG A 108 0.32 -1.58 20.81
CA ARG A 108 1.40 -0.59 20.78
C ARG A 108 2.49 -0.90 21.80
N ILE A 109 2.15 -1.12 23.07
CA ILE A 109 3.16 -1.37 24.11
C ILE A 109 3.84 -2.73 23.92
N LEU A 110 3.14 -3.75 23.41
CA LEU A 110 3.74 -5.05 23.04
C LEU A 110 4.78 -4.88 21.93
N LYS A 111 4.44 -4.19 20.85
CA LYS A 111 5.37 -3.91 19.75
C LYS A 111 6.57 -3.10 20.24
N LEU A 112 6.37 -2.09 21.05
CA LEU A 112 7.45 -1.26 21.60
C LEU A 112 8.36 -2.04 22.56
N SER A 113 7.83 -2.95 23.38
CA SER A 113 8.65 -3.80 24.24
C SER A 113 9.54 -4.74 23.41
N PHE A 114 8.97 -5.37 22.38
CA PHE A 114 9.71 -6.24 21.46
C PHE A 114 10.79 -5.45 20.71
N PHE A 115 10.43 -4.30 20.16
CA PHE A 115 11.35 -3.40 19.46
C PHE A 115 12.56 -3.02 20.34
N LYS A 116 12.30 -2.58 21.57
CA LYS A 116 13.37 -2.20 22.52
C LYS A 116 14.30 -3.36 22.83
N ALA A 117 13.76 -4.57 23.06
CA ALA A 117 14.57 -5.75 23.26
C ALA A 117 15.43 -6.09 22.04
N ALA A 118 14.85 -6.05 20.84
CA ALA A 118 15.56 -6.35 19.60
C ALA A 118 16.67 -5.31 19.32
N VAL A 119 16.38 -4.02 19.43
CA VAL A 119 17.39 -2.96 19.25
C VAL A 119 18.54 -3.08 20.28
N THR A 120 18.23 -3.42 21.54
CA THR A 120 19.27 -3.66 22.54
C THR A 120 20.17 -4.83 22.14
N LEU A 121 19.63 -5.83 21.47
CA LEU A 121 20.36 -7.03 21.06
C LEU A 121 21.15 -6.82 19.79
N THR A 122 20.58 -6.13 18.79
CA THR A 122 21.17 -5.96 17.46
C THR A 122 21.98 -4.67 17.28
N GLY A 123 21.68 -3.63 18.07
CA GLY A 123 22.21 -2.27 17.87
C GLY A 123 21.58 -1.53 16.69
N GLU A 124 20.66 -2.14 15.94
CA GLU A 124 20.10 -1.60 14.70
C GLU A 124 18.69 -1.04 14.91
N ILE A 125 18.45 0.16 14.39
CA ILE A 125 17.13 0.79 14.38
C ILE A 125 16.65 0.88 12.94
N PRO A 126 15.55 0.18 12.56
CA PRO A 126 14.95 0.32 11.24
C PRO A 126 14.52 1.76 10.95
N PRO A 127 14.55 2.25 9.70
CA PRO A 127 14.17 3.63 9.36
C PRO A 127 12.75 4.02 9.82
N TRP A 128 11.83 3.06 9.89
CA TRP A 128 10.47 3.24 10.39
C TRP A 128 10.31 2.95 11.89
N GLY A 129 11.41 2.65 12.59
CA GLY A 129 11.40 2.34 14.01
C GLY A 129 10.47 1.18 14.35
N ALA A 130 9.66 1.38 15.38
CA ALA A 130 8.64 0.42 15.82
C ALA A 130 7.31 0.52 15.07
N LEU A 131 7.20 1.39 14.07
CA LEU A 131 5.99 1.49 13.26
C LEU A 131 5.82 0.25 12.38
N THR A 132 4.72 -0.46 12.62
CA THR A 132 4.26 -1.56 11.79
C THR A 132 2.92 -1.18 11.19
N GLY A 133 2.79 -1.26 9.92
CA GLY A 133 1.52 -0.99 9.25
C GLY A 133 1.67 -0.08 8.06
N ILE A 134 0.59 0.00 7.31
CA ILE A 134 0.45 0.82 6.12
C ILE A 134 -0.05 2.22 6.50
N ARG A 135 0.36 3.26 5.78
CA ARG A 135 -0.08 4.65 5.94
C ARG A 135 0.44 5.34 7.21
N PRO A 136 1.77 5.40 7.42
CA PRO A 136 2.36 6.04 8.60
C PRO A 136 2.00 7.55 8.71
N ALA A 137 1.83 8.24 7.58
CA ALA A 137 1.40 9.64 7.55
C ALA A 137 0.04 9.88 8.24
N ARG A 138 -0.86 8.89 8.23
CA ARG A 138 -2.17 8.99 8.89
C ARG A 138 -2.06 9.16 10.41
N MET A 139 -0.97 8.70 11.01
CA MET A 139 -0.72 8.90 12.42
C MET A 139 -0.43 10.37 12.72
N LEU A 140 0.43 11.01 11.93
CA LEU A 140 0.68 12.46 12.05
C LEU A 140 -0.58 13.28 11.80
N THR A 141 -1.35 12.95 10.77
CA THR A 141 -2.64 13.62 10.50
C THR A 141 -3.53 13.57 11.74
N ARG A 142 -3.68 12.39 12.37
CA ARG A 142 -4.50 12.25 13.58
C ARG A 142 -3.98 13.08 14.75
N MET A 143 -2.66 13.10 15.00
CA MET A 143 -2.06 13.91 16.05
C MET A 143 -2.36 15.41 15.84
N MET A 144 -2.22 15.88 14.60
CA MET A 144 -2.52 17.26 14.23
C MET A 144 -4.01 17.59 14.30
N ASP A 145 -4.90 16.66 13.97
CA ASP A 145 -6.35 16.82 14.08
C ASP A 145 -6.83 16.86 15.54
N GLN A 146 -6.04 16.26 16.45
CA GLN A 146 -6.21 16.35 17.90
C GLN A 146 -5.63 17.64 18.51
N GLY A 147 -5.14 18.57 17.68
CA GLY A 147 -4.63 19.87 18.11
C GLY A 147 -3.13 19.97 18.33
N MET A 148 -2.39 18.89 18.09
CA MET A 148 -0.92 18.89 18.22
C MET A 148 -0.29 19.71 17.08
N GLY A 149 0.69 20.57 17.41
CA GLY A 149 1.46 21.29 16.38
C GLY A 149 2.32 20.37 15.52
N GLU A 150 2.61 20.76 14.27
CA GLU A 150 3.40 19.94 13.34
C GLU A 150 4.77 19.53 13.89
N LYS A 151 5.49 20.45 14.54
CA LYS A 151 6.81 20.19 15.14
C LYS A 151 6.70 19.21 16.30
N GLU A 152 5.66 19.34 17.09
CA GLU A 152 5.37 18.48 18.23
C GLU A 152 4.97 17.08 17.78
N ALA A 153 4.08 16.97 16.79
CA ALA A 153 3.67 15.69 16.21
C ALA A 153 4.86 14.93 15.58
N LEU A 154 5.76 15.67 14.91
CA LEU A 154 6.97 15.10 14.34
C LEU A 154 7.94 14.61 15.43
N ALA A 155 8.13 15.39 16.49
CA ALA A 155 8.94 15.00 17.64
C ALA A 155 8.36 13.78 18.36
N ALA A 156 7.04 13.75 18.55
CA ALA A 156 6.34 12.61 19.15
C ALA A 156 6.51 11.32 18.32
N LEU A 157 6.40 11.41 16.98
CA LEU A 157 6.62 10.27 16.10
C LEU A 157 8.04 9.70 16.23
N CYS A 158 9.05 10.57 16.28
CA CYS A 158 10.45 10.15 16.48
C CYS A 158 10.69 9.58 17.88
N ALA A 159 10.17 10.22 18.93
CA ALA A 159 10.41 9.84 20.31
C ALA A 159 9.64 8.58 20.74
N GLU A 160 8.36 8.46 20.35
CA GLU A 160 7.52 7.35 20.77
C GLU A 160 7.71 6.09 19.94
N TYR A 161 7.94 6.25 18.62
CA TYR A 161 8.02 5.13 17.67
C TYR A 161 9.41 4.92 17.08
N PHE A 162 10.39 5.73 17.45
CA PHE A 162 11.78 5.62 16.97
C PHE A 162 11.90 5.76 15.45
N VAL A 163 10.97 6.45 14.82
CA VAL A 163 11.03 6.74 13.38
C VAL A 163 12.20 7.69 13.09
N SER A 164 12.96 7.40 12.04
CA SER A 164 14.08 8.26 11.67
C SER A 164 13.59 9.67 11.27
N PRO A 165 14.39 10.73 11.52
CA PRO A 165 13.99 12.10 11.18
C PRO A 165 13.57 12.29 9.73
N ASP A 166 14.23 11.61 8.79
CA ASP A 166 13.91 11.74 7.36
C ASP A 166 12.60 11.08 7.01
N ARG A 167 12.28 9.92 7.61
CA ARG A 167 10.98 9.27 7.43
C ARG A 167 9.86 10.06 8.11
N ALA A 168 10.11 10.65 9.25
CA ALA A 168 9.16 11.52 9.94
C ALA A 168 8.86 12.78 9.11
N LYS A 169 9.87 13.42 8.49
CA LYS A 169 9.68 14.55 7.54
C LYS A 169 8.87 14.13 6.31
N LEU A 170 9.13 12.94 5.76
CA LEU A 170 8.35 12.40 4.64
C LEU A 170 6.88 12.20 5.04
N CYS A 171 6.61 11.65 6.24
CA CYS A 171 5.26 11.53 6.79
C CYS A 171 4.58 12.90 6.92
N LEU A 172 5.29 13.91 7.39
CA LEU A 172 4.74 15.27 7.53
C LEU A 172 4.40 15.88 6.16
N SER A 173 5.28 15.73 5.17
CA SER A 173 5.01 16.18 3.80
C SER A 173 3.76 15.53 3.23
N THR A 174 3.63 14.22 3.38
CA THR A 174 2.45 13.46 2.94
C THR A 174 1.19 13.87 3.70
N ALA A 175 1.27 14.07 5.02
CA ALA A 175 0.13 14.50 5.84
C ALA A 175 -0.35 15.91 5.43
N ARG A 176 0.57 16.83 5.17
CA ARG A 176 0.25 18.18 4.66
C ARG A 176 -0.48 18.14 3.31
N ALA A 177 0.03 17.33 2.36
CA ALA A 177 -0.59 17.16 1.06
C ALA A 177 -2.01 16.56 1.18
N SER A 178 -2.18 15.55 2.02
CA SER A 178 -3.48 14.94 2.27
C SER A 178 -4.48 15.91 2.93
N ARG A 179 -4.04 16.65 3.95
CA ARG A 179 -4.90 17.67 4.60
C ARG A 179 -5.28 18.81 3.66
N LYS A 180 -4.34 19.26 2.80
CA LYS A 180 -4.63 20.27 1.78
C LYS A 180 -5.69 19.76 0.80
N ALA A 181 -5.58 18.51 0.35
CA ALA A 181 -6.57 17.91 -0.53
C ALA A 181 -7.95 17.78 0.14
N GLN A 182 -7.98 17.34 1.42
CA GLN A 182 -9.23 17.26 2.19
C GLN A 182 -9.87 18.64 2.41
N ALA A 183 -9.08 19.65 2.77
CA ALA A 183 -9.58 21.02 2.98
C ALA A 183 -10.13 21.68 1.70
N ALA A 184 -9.74 21.17 0.53
CA ALA A 184 -10.26 21.64 -0.76
C ALA A 184 -11.58 20.97 -1.16
N LEU A 185 -12.02 19.93 -0.43
CA LEU A 185 -13.31 19.28 -0.66
C LEU A 185 -14.44 20.06 -0.01
N ARG A 186 -15.55 20.17 -0.73
CA ARG A 186 -16.80 20.74 -0.22
C ARG A 186 -17.73 19.61 0.25
N GLU A 187 -18.67 19.92 1.10
CA GLU A 187 -19.63 18.94 1.62
C GLU A 187 -20.54 18.36 0.52
N ASP A 188 -20.75 19.12 -0.57
CA ASP A 188 -21.53 18.71 -1.74
C ASP A 188 -20.69 17.95 -2.80
N GLU A 189 -19.41 17.65 -2.54
CA GLU A 189 -18.50 16.99 -3.49
C GLU A 189 -18.25 15.53 -3.11
N PHE A 190 -18.18 14.64 -4.11
CA PHE A 190 -17.83 13.24 -3.94
C PHE A 190 -16.90 12.72 -5.04
N SER A 191 -16.25 11.59 -4.77
CA SER A 191 -15.44 10.85 -5.74
C SER A 191 -16.25 9.67 -6.29
N LEU A 192 -16.26 9.51 -7.60
CA LEU A 192 -16.92 8.40 -8.28
C LEU A 192 -15.90 7.34 -8.70
N TYR A 193 -16.12 6.10 -8.29
CA TYR A 193 -15.33 4.96 -8.73
C TYR A 193 -16.17 4.04 -9.61
N VAL A 194 -15.63 3.69 -10.78
CA VAL A 194 -16.27 2.78 -11.73
C VAL A 194 -15.40 1.53 -11.87
N GLY A 195 -15.94 0.38 -11.51
CA GLY A 195 -15.22 -0.89 -11.53
C GLY A 195 -15.42 -1.64 -12.83
N ILE A 196 -14.34 -2.09 -13.48
CA ILE A 196 -14.38 -3.01 -14.63
C ILE A 196 -13.74 -4.33 -14.20
N PRO A 197 -14.50 -5.38 -13.89
CA PRO A 197 -13.98 -6.61 -13.28
C PRO A 197 -13.39 -7.60 -14.29
N PHE A 198 -12.91 -7.14 -15.43
CA PHE A 198 -12.35 -7.98 -16.48
C PHE A 198 -10.86 -7.74 -16.65
N CYS A 199 -10.08 -8.84 -16.81
CA CYS A 199 -8.66 -8.80 -17.11
C CYS A 199 -8.34 -9.76 -18.26
N PRO A 200 -7.32 -9.51 -19.08
CA PRO A 200 -6.86 -10.48 -20.10
C PRO A 200 -6.49 -11.83 -19.46
N THR A 201 -5.73 -11.79 -18.37
CA THR A 201 -5.35 -12.95 -17.53
C THR A 201 -5.39 -12.56 -16.08
N ARG A 202 -5.53 -13.53 -15.17
CA ARG A 202 -5.47 -13.28 -13.73
C ARG A 202 -4.02 -13.39 -13.22
N CYS A 203 -3.51 -12.32 -12.64
CA CYS A 203 -2.18 -12.32 -12.03
C CYS A 203 -2.18 -13.14 -10.72
N ALA A 204 -1.10 -13.88 -10.46
CA ALA A 204 -0.98 -14.78 -9.31
C ALA A 204 -1.11 -14.08 -7.95
N TYR A 205 -0.70 -12.81 -7.85
CA TYR A 205 -0.75 -12.02 -6.62
C TYR A 205 -2.06 -11.25 -6.42
N CYS A 206 -2.94 -11.20 -7.46
CA CYS A 206 -4.06 -10.27 -7.47
C CYS A 206 -5.19 -10.71 -6.51
N SER A 207 -5.54 -9.85 -5.56
CA SER A 207 -6.64 -10.02 -4.62
C SER A 207 -7.94 -9.30 -5.03
N PHE A 208 -7.92 -8.56 -6.13
CA PHE A 208 -9.11 -7.86 -6.62
C PHE A 208 -10.14 -8.84 -7.22
N VAL A 209 -11.39 -8.44 -7.14
CA VAL A 209 -12.48 -9.16 -7.82
C VAL A 209 -12.31 -8.94 -9.33
N SER A 210 -11.79 -9.95 -10.02
CA SER A 210 -11.59 -9.91 -11.45
C SER A 210 -11.77 -11.29 -12.08
N ALA A 211 -12.27 -11.29 -13.31
CA ALA A 211 -12.49 -12.48 -14.12
C ALA A 211 -11.62 -12.43 -15.39
N SER A 212 -11.02 -13.57 -15.76
CA SER A 212 -10.30 -13.67 -17.02
C SER A 212 -11.27 -13.60 -18.21
N VAL A 213 -10.97 -12.73 -19.18
CA VAL A 213 -11.76 -12.57 -20.41
C VAL A 213 -11.87 -13.88 -21.18
N GLU A 214 -10.87 -14.73 -21.16
CA GLU A 214 -10.92 -16.05 -21.81
C GLU A 214 -12.17 -16.87 -21.43
N LYS A 215 -12.64 -16.70 -20.18
CA LYS A 215 -13.80 -17.42 -19.63
C LYS A 215 -15.10 -16.59 -19.62
N THR A 216 -15.00 -15.28 -19.69
CA THR A 216 -16.11 -14.37 -19.40
C THR A 216 -16.36 -13.33 -20.48
N PHE A 217 -15.80 -13.49 -21.68
CA PHE A 217 -15.94 -12.54 -22.79
C PHE A 217 -17.40 -12.20 -23.11
N ALA A 218 -18.26 -13.19 -23.13
CA ALA A 218 -19.70 -13.01 -23.39
C ALA A 218 -20.41 -12.17 -22.30
N MET A 219 -19.82 -12.01 -21.13
CA MET A 219 -20.40 -11.24 -20.03
C MET A 219 -20.10 -9.75 -20.11
N ILE A 220 -19.13 -9.31 -20.93
CA ILE A 220 -18.72 -7.90 -21.00
C ILE A 220 -19.90 -7.02 -21.46
N GLY A 221 -20.62 -7.41 -22.51
CA GLY A 221 -21.78 -6.67 -23.02
C GLY A 221 -22.87 -6.51 -21.96
N PRO A 222 -23.45 -7.60 -21.43
CA PRO A 222 -24.46 -7.54 -20.39
C PRO A 222 -24.01 -6.78 -19.12
N TYR A 223 -22.73 -6.90 -18.75
CA TYR A 223 -22.17 -6.14 -17.64
C TYR A 223 -22.17 -4.63 -17.93
N LEU A 224 -21.70 -4.23 -19.13
CA LEU A 224 -21.65 -2.82 -19.52
C LEU A 224 -23.05 -2.21 -19.56
N ASP A 225 -24.05 -2.94 -20.06
CA ASP A 225 -25.46 -2.52 -20.06
C ASP A 225 -26.00 -2.31 -18.64
N ALA A 226 -25.65 -3.21 -17.71
CA ALA A 226 -26.04 -3.10 -16.32
C ALA A 226 -25.34 -1.89 -15.65
N LEU A 227 -24.04 -1.72 -15.91
CA LEU A 227 -23.24 -0.61 -15.41
C LEU A 227 -23.78 0.74 -15.90
N CYS A 228 -24.13 0.85 -17.17
CA CYS A 228 -24.73 2.08 -17.71
C CYS A 228 -26.08 2.42 -17.06
N ARG A 229 -26.90 1.42 -16.72
CA ARG A 229 -28.13 1.63 -15.95
C ARG A 229 -27.85 2.08 -14.52
N GLU A 230 -26.85 1.50 -13.87
CA GLU A 230 -26.40 1.91 -12.53
C GLU A 230 -25.89 3.34 -12.54
N ILE A 231 -25.08 3.74 -13.54
CA ILE A 231 -24.60 5.10 -13.75
C ILE A 231 -25.76 6.08 -13.86
N ALA A 232 -26.79 5.75 -14.62
CA ALA A 232 -27.99 6.58 -14.77
C ALA A 232 -28.73 6.78 -13.44
N LEU A 233 -28.93 5.69 -12.68
CA LEU A 233 -29.57 5.76 -11.36
C LEU A 233 -28.76 6.57 -10.35
N MET A 234 -27.45 6.34 -10.30
CA MET A 234 -26.55 7.09 -9.42
C MET A 234 -26.47 8.58 -9.79
N GLY A 235 -26.49 8.88 -11.10
CA GLY A 235 -26.52 10.26 -11.58
C GLY A 235 -27.81 10.98 -11.16
N SER A 236 -28.96 10.34 -11.29
CA SER A 236 -30.24 10.88 -10.83
C SER A 236 -30.22 11.11 -9.31
N ALA A 237 -29.78 10.15 -8.53
CA ALA A 237 -29.67 10.28 -7.07
C ALA A 237 -28.72 11.41 -6.66
N ALA A 238 -27.56 11.54 -7.32
CA ALA A 238 -26.62 12.61 -7.06
C ALA A 238 -27.23 13.99 -7.37
N ALA A 239 -27.97 14.11 -8.46
CA ALA A 239 -28.68 15.35 -8.83
C ALA A 239 -29.75 15.73 -7.80
N GLU A 240 -30.56 14.77 -7.35
CA GLU A 240 -31.59 14.97 -6.32
C GLU A 240 -30.99 15.45 -4.99
N LEU A 241 -29.81 14.95 -4.63
CA LEU A 241 -29.08 15.32 -3.42
C LEU A 241 -28.21 16.57 -3.59
N GLY A 242 -28.15 17.16 -4.78
CA GLY A 242 -27.31 18.31 -5.08
C GLY A 242 -25.78 18.02 -5.04
N LEU A 243 -25.41 16.76 -5.17
CA LEU A 243 -24.02 16.31 -5.09
C LEU A 243 -23.27 16.49 -6.42
N LYS A 244 -21.98 16.80 -6.34
CA LYS A 244 -21.11 17.06 -7.50
C LYS A 244 -19.91 16.14 -7.52
N VAL A 245 -19.61 15.58 -8.69
CA VAL A 245 -18.42 14.73 -8.85
C VAL A 245 -17.17 15.60 -8.84
N LYS A 246 -16.24 15.31 -7.93
CA LYS A 246 -14.95 15.98 -7.80
C LYS A 246 -13.84 15.25 -8.50
N SER A 247 -13.84 13.91 -8.44
CA SER A 247 -12.90 13.05 -9.13
C SER A 247 -13.60 11.81 -9.66
N LEU A 248 -13.13 11.31 -10.79
CA LEU A 248 -13.65 10.10 -11.43
C LEU A 248 -12.50 9.13 -11.68
N TYR A 249 -12.65 7.91 -11.20
CA TYR A 249 -11.65 6.86 -11.33
C TYR A 249 -12.28 5.59 -11.92
N ILE A 250 -11.81 5.16 -13.08
CA ILE A 250 -12.22 3.92 -13.72
C ILE A 250 -11.08 2.90 -13.53
N GLY A 251 -11.35 1.85 -12.76
CA GLY A 251 -10.34 0.86 -12.37
C GLY A 251 -10.92 -0.53 -12.17
N GLY A 252 -10.29 -1.33 -11.31
CA GLY A 252 -10.74 -2.68 -10.95
C GLY A 252 -9.83 -3.77 -11.50
N GLY A 253 -10.29 -4.49 -12.52
CA GLY A 253 -9.48 -5.46 -13.25
C GLY A 253 -8.55 -4.75 -14.24
N THR A 254 -9.04 -4.52 -15.45
CA THR A 254 -8.32 -3.79 -16.49
C THR A 254 -9.33 -3.09 -17.40
N PRO A 255 -9.64 -1.82 -17.19
CA PRO A 255 -10.62 -1.07 -18.00
C PRO A 255 -10.34 -1.11 -19.50
N THR A 256 -9.08 -1.10 -19.91
CA THR A 256 -8.67 -1.21 -21.32
C THR A 256 -8.87 -2.62 -21.93
N THR A 257 -9.43 -3.55 -21.18
CA THR A 257 -9.98 -4.80 -21.74
C THR A 257 -11.21 -4.54 -22.61
N LEU A 258 -11.95 -3.46 -22.33
CA LEU A 258 -13.05 -3.00 -23.17
C LEU A 258 -12.54 -2.57 -24.56
N SER A 259 -13.35 -2.81 -25.59
CA SER A 259 -13.07 -2.29 -26.94
C SER A 259 -13.22 -0.76 -27.00
N PRO A 260 -12.70 -0.08 -28.03
CA PRO A 260 -12.90 1.36 -28.20
C PRO A 260 -14.38 1.76 -28.17
N ALA A 261 -15.24 1.00 -28.82
CA ALA A 261 -16.69 1.24 -28.84
C ALA A 261 -17.34 1.07 -27.45
N GLN A 262 -16.91 0.07 -26.68
CA GLN A 262 -17.39 -0.17 -25.31
C GLN A 262 -16.91 0.92 -24.35
N LEU A 263 -15.65 1.35 -24.47
CA LEU A 263 -15.14 2.51 -23.72
C LEU A 263 -15.94 3.76 -24.06
N GLN A 264 -16.18 4.04 -25.34
CA GLN A 264 -16.99 5.20 -25.74
C GLN A 264 -18.39 5.16 -25.17
N THR A 265 -19.05 3.97 -25.13
CA THR A 265 -20.37 3.78 -24.52
C THR A 265 -20.35 4.14 -23.04
N LEU A 266 -19.38 3.62 -22.30
CA LEU A 266 -19.22 3.88 -20.87
C LEU A 266 -18.99 5.37 -20.58
N LEU A 267 -18.04 5.98 -21.31
CA LEU A 267 -17.65 7.38 -21.09
C LEU A 267 -18.78 8.35 -21.44
N ARG A 268 -19.56 8.04 -22.49
CA ARG A 268 -20.78 8.81 -22.83
C ARG A 268 -21.84 8.70 -21.76
N ALA A 269 -22.08 7.50 -21.22
CA ALA A 269 -23.04 7.32 -20.13
C ALA A 269 -22.65 8.16 -18.91
N LEU A 270 -21.37 8.20 -18.54
CA LEU A 270 -20.85 9.02 -17.46
C LEU A 270 -21.07 10.52 -17.74
N ALA A 271 -20.70 11.00 -18.94
CA ALA A 271 -20.88 12.41 -19.31
C ALA A 271 -22.36 12.84 -19.43
N GLN A 272 -23.26 11.89 -19.75
CA GLN A 272 -24.70 12.16 -19.83
C GLN A 272 -25.36 12.34 -18.46
N HIS A 273 -24.86 11.61 -17.45
CA HIS A 273 -25.52 11.53 -16.14
C HIS A 273 -24.81 12.29 -15.03
N PHE A 274 -23.59 12.76 -15.26
CA PHE A 274 -22.81 13.56 -14.30
C PHE A 274 -22.24 14.80 -14.96
N ASP A 275 -22.20 15.92 -14.23
CA ASP A 275 -21.43 17.11 -14.64
C ASP A 275 -19.94 16.85 -14.41
N LEU A 276 -19.22 16.54 -15.46
CA LEU A 276 -17.79 16.26 -15.44
C LEU A 276 -16.92 17.52 -15.66
N SER A 277 -17.52 18.70 -15.83
CA SER A 277 -16.79 19.95 -16.15
C SER A 277 -15.90 20.45 -15.00
N ARG A 278 -16.17 19.99 -13.77
CA ARG A 278 -15.46 20.40 -12.54
C ARG A 278 -14.54 19.34 -11.96
N LEU A 279 -14.27 18.27 -12.71
CA LEU A 279 -13.35 17.25 -12.25
C LEU A 279 -11.95 17.82 -12.01
N CYS A 280 -11.37 17.51 -10.85
CA CYS A 280 -9.96 17.77 -10.58
C CYS A 280 -9.06 16.62 -11.08
N GLU A 281 -9.63 15.43 -11.25
CA GLU A 281 -8.94 14.26 -11.80
C GLU A 281 -9.95 13.32 -12.48
N TYR A 282 -9.61 12.87 -13.68
CA TYR A 282 -10.32 11.83 -14.41
C TYR A 282 -9.32 10.75 -14.82
N THR A 283 -9.25 9.69 -14.02
CA THR A 283 -8.26 8.61 -14.20
C THR A 283 -8.89 7.37 -14.80
N VAL A 284 -8.20 6.76 -15.76
CA VAL A 284 -8.51 5.43 -16.30
C VAL A 284 -7.29 4.52 -16.16
N GLU A 285 -7.45 3.37 -15.52
CA GLU A 285 -6.41 2.35 -15.48
C GLU A 285 -6.25 1.65 -16.84
N ALA A 286 -5.12 1.85 -17.48
CA ALA A 286 -4.62 1.06 -18.58
C ALA A 286 -3.61 0.03 -18.05
N GLY A 287 -4.02 -0.70 -17.02
CA GLY A 287 -3.15 -1.46 -16.12
C GLY A 287 -2.41 -2.65 -16.74
N ARG A 288 -2.69 -2.96 -18.00
CA ARG A 288 -2.04 -4.01 -18.80
C ARG A 288 -1.53 -3.41 -20.09
N PRO A 289 -0.20 -3.27 -20.27
CA PRO A 289 0.40 -2.72 -21.49
C PRO A 289 -0.09 -3.39 -22.78
N ASP A 290 -0.28 -4.71 -22.75
CA ASP A 290 -0.80 -5.53 -23.86
C ASP A 290 -2.26 -5.21 -24.25
N THR A 291 -2.98 -4.39 -23.49
CA THR A 291 -4.35 -3.95 -23.83
C THR A 291 -4.42 -2.51 -24.34
N VAL A 292 -3.30 -1.80 -24.33
CA VAL A 292 -3.23 -0.39 -24.75
C VAL A 292 -3.13 -0.30 -26.27
N THR A 293 -4.02 0.46 -26.89
CA THR A 293 -3.96 0.78 -28.33
C THR A 293 -4.19 2.27 -28.57
N ALA A 294 -3.72 2.77 -29.70
CA ALA A 294 -3.88 4.17 -30.08
C ALA A 294 -5.37 4.59 -30.11
N GLU A 295 -6.24 3.71 -30.66
CA GLU A 295 -7.68 4.00 -30.75
C GLU A 295 -8.33 4.12 -29.36
N LYS A 296 -7.95 3.24 -28.40
CA LYS A 296 -8.49 3.33 -27.04
C LYS A 296 -8.03 4.61 -26.35
N LEU A 297 -6.76 4.96 -26.48
CA LEU A 297 -6.22 6.19 -25.89
C LEU A 297 -6.84 7.45 -26.53
N ALA A 298 -7.11 7.44 -27.84
CA ALA A 298 -7.84 8.52 -28.50
C ALA A 298 -9.24 8.68 -27.92
N VAL A 299 -9.99 7.58 -27.75
CA VAL A 299 -11.31 7.61 -27.10
C VAL A 299 -11.24 8.18 -25.70
N LEU A 300 -10.21 7.81 -24.91
CA LEU A 300 -10.04 8.35 -23.56
C LEU A 300 -9.76 9.87 -23.60
N ALA A 301 -8.85 10.31 -24.46
CA ALA A 301 -8.48 11.72 -24.61
C ALA A 301 -9.67 12.59 -25.06
N GLU A 302 -10.41 12.13 -26.09
CA GLU A 302 -11.61 12.81 -26.63
C GLU A 302 -12.73 12.97 -25.59
N ASN A 303 -12.81 12.08 -24.60
CA ASN A 303 -13.79 12.13 -23.51
C ASN A 303 -13.25 12.83 -22.25
N GLY A 304 -12.12 13.53 -22.33
CA GLY A 304 -11.63 14.38 -21.25
C GLY A 304 -10.91 13.63 -20.13
N VAL A 305 -10.44 12.40 -20.36
CA VAL A 305 -9.59 11.70 -19.41
C VAL A 305 -8.29 12.47 -19.21
N THR A 306 -7.96 12.79 -17.96
CA THR A 306 -6.79 13.60 -17.63
C THR A 306 -5.58 12.77 -17.19
N ARG A 307 -5.80 11.49 -16.84
CA ARG A 307 -4.74 10.60 -16.34
C ARG A 307 -4.98 9.16 -16.78
N VAL A 308 -3.92 8.51 -17.22
CA VAL A 308 -3.90 7.06 -17.43
C VAL A 308 -2.82 6.40 -16.58
N SER A 309 -3.06 5.15 -16.16
CA SER A 309 -2.09 4.38 -15.40
C SER A 309 -1.65 3.17 -16.21
N ILE A 310 -0.38 3.14 -16.62
CA ILE A 310 0.25 2.01 -17.31
C ILE A 310 1.07 1.24 -16.29
N ASN A 311 0.69 -0.02 -15.99
CA ASN A 311 1.18 -0.74 -14.82
C ASN A 311 2.07 -1.92 -15.23
N PRO A 312 3.39 -1.73 -15.42
CA PRO A 312 4.31 -2.82 -15.73
C PRO A 312 4.41 -3.82 -14.57
N GLN A 313 4.36 -3.34 -13.32
CA GLN A 313 4.66 -4.03 -12.08
C GLN A 313 6.13 -4.40 -11.93
N THR A 314 6.77 -4.90 -12.97
CA THR A 314 8.20 -5.15 -13.13
C THR A 314 8.58 -5.06 -14.61
N MET A 315 9.87 -4.87 -14.90
CA MET A 315 10.45 -4.90 -16.24
C MET A 315 11.35 -6.15 -16.45
N GLU A 316 11.28 -7.12 -15.54
CA GLU A 316 12.03 -8.36 -15.60
C GLU A 316 11.13 -9.48 -16.16
N GLU A 317 11.46 -9.98 -17.37
CA GLU A 317 10.61 -10.93 -18.12
C GLU A 317 10.30 -12.22 -17.33
N ALA A 318 11.31 -12.78 -16.65
CA ALA A 318 11.12 -14.00 -15.85
C ALA A 318 10.15 -13.78 -14.68
N VAL A 319 10.12 -12.58 -14.10
CA VAL A 319 9.20 -12.23 -13.03
C VAL A 319 7.79 -12.01 -13.59
N LEU A 320 7.64 -11.38 -14.76
CA LEU A 320 6.36 -11.23 -15.46
C LEU A 320 5.71 -12.58 -15.74
N GLU A 321 6.50 -13.54 -16.24
CA GLU A 321 6.05 -14.91 -16.48
C GLU A 321 5.61 -15.60 -15.17
N ALA A 322 6.42 -15.51 -14.11
CA ALA A 322 6.14 -16.12 -12.81
C ALA A 322 4.84 -15.59 -12.18
N ILE A 323 4.47 -14.33 -12.41
CA ILE A 323 3.22 -13.72 -11.91
C ILE A 323 2.03 -13.85 -12.86
N GLY A 324 2.20 -14.54 -14.00
CA GLY A 324 1.12 -14.79 -14.97
C GLY A 324 0.74 -13.58 -15.82
N ARG A 325 1.68 -12.65 -16.05
CA ARG A 325 1.52 -11.56 -17.00
C ARG A 325 2.10 -11.94 -18.36
N ARG A 326 1.34 -11.68 -19.45
CA ARG A 326 1.75 -12.06 -20.80
C ARG A 326 2.48 -10.94 -21.56
N HIS A 327 2.41 -9.70 -21.07
CA HIS A 327 3.11 -8.59 -21.69
C HIS A 327 4.61 -8.67 -21.42
N SER A 328 5.38 -8.12 -22.33
CA SER A 328 6.84 -7.96 -22.23
C SER A 328 7.23 -6.55 -21.80
N ALA A 329 8.50 -6.34 -21.48
CA ALA A 329 9.05 -4.99 -21.30
C ALA A 329 8.91 -4.13 -22.57
N ALA A 330 8.99 -4.73 -23.76
CA ALA A 330 8.78 -4.03 -25.02
C ALA A 330 7.36 -3.45 -25.14
N ASP A 331 6.34 -4.20 -24.69
CA ASP A 331 4.95 -3.71 -24.68
C ASP A 331 4.78 -2.51 -23.75
N VAL A 332 5.54 -2.46 -22.64
CA VAL A 332 5.54 -1.30 -21.74
C VAL A 332 6.09 -0.06 -22.44
N TYR A 333 7.21 -0.19 -23.15
CA TYR A 333 7.77 0.94 -23.93
C TYR A 333 6.77 1.43 -24.98
N GLN A 334 6.18 0.52 -25.73
CA GLN A 334 5.17 0.85 -26.73
C GLN A 334 3.94 1.54 -26.14
N ALA A 335 3.40 1.00 -25.05
CA ALA A 335 2.25 1.59 -24.35
C ALA A 335 2.53 3.01 -23.83
N MET A 336 3.75 3.24 -23.32
CA MET A 336 4.18 4.57 -22.87
C MET A 336 4.30 5.56 -24.03
N GLU A 337 4.83 5.13 -25.17
CA GLU A 337 4.92 5.97 -26.38
C GLU A 337 3.53 6.36 -26.89
N LEU A 338 2.62 5.39 -26.97
CA LEU A 338 1.23 5.64 -27.36
C LEU A 338 0.53 6.60 -26.39
N ALA A 339 0.74 6.42 -25.08
CA ALA A 339 0.15 7.30 -24.07
C ALA A 339 0.69 8.73 -24.18
N LYS A 340 1.98 8.92 -24.37
CA LYS A 340 2.57 10.26 -24.59
C LYS A 340 2.05 10.92 -25.87
N ALA A 341 1.86 10.15 -26.93
CA ALA A 341 1.33 10.64 -28.20
C ALA A 341 -0.18 10.96 -28.16
N SER A 342 -0.93 10.41 -27.20
CA SER A 342 -2.39 10.57 -27.08
C SER A 342 -2.85 11.95 -26.63
N GLY A 343 -1.95 12.76 -26.07
CA GLY A 343 -2.29 14.08 -25.50
C GLY A 343 -2.93 14.02 -24.11
N ILE A 344 -3.06 12.85 -23.48
CA ILE A 344 -3.53 12.73 -22.09
C ILE A 344 -2.48 13.36 -21.17
N PRO A 345 -2.87 14.33 -20.30
CA PRO A 345 -1.91 15.18 -19.56
C PRO A 345 -0.98 14.43 -18.62
N HIS A 346 -1.49 13.35 -17.98
CA HIS A 346 -0.74 12.66 -16.92
C HIS A 346 -0.66 11.16 -17.13
N ILE A 347 0.54 10.62 -16.98
CA ILE A 347 0.81 9.19 -17.06
C ILE A 347 1.39 8.72 -15.73
N ASN A 348 0.73 7.75 -15.12
CA ASN A 348 1.22 7.05 -13.94
C ASN A 348 1.76 5.66 -14.32
N MET A 349 2.74 5.17 -13.58
CA MET A 349 3.19 3.78 -13.65
C MET A 349 3.16 3.15 -12.27
N ASP A 350 2.65 1.90 -12.18
CA ASP A 350 2.66 1.12 -10.93
C ASP A 350 3.70 0.02 -11.00
N LEU A 351 4.48 -0.09 -9.92
CA LEU A 351 5.46 -1.14 -9.66
C LEU A 351 5.12 -1.90 -8.38
N ILE A 352 5.55 -3.15 -8.31
CA ILE A 352 5.42 -3.96 -7.09
C ILE A 352 6.80 -4.44 -6.65
N ALA A 353 7.20 -4.06 -5.45
CA ALA A 353 8.39 -4.59 -4.79
C ALA A 353 8.07 -5.90 -4.06
N GLY A 354 8.96 -6.89 -4.16
CA GLY A 354 8.82 -8.19 -3.50
C GLY A 354 7.93 -9.17 -4.25
N LEU A 355 7.87 -9.07 -5.58
CA LEU A 355 7.23 -10.09 -6.41
C LEU A 355 7.95 -11.45 -6.28
N PRO A 356 7.23 -12.59 -6.45
CA PRO A 356 7.86 -13.90 -6.50
C PRO A 356 8.97 -13.93 -7.55
N THR A 357 10.11 -14.52 -7.19
CA THR A 357 11.32 -14.66 -8.03
C THR A 357 12.07 -13.35 -8.33
N ASP A 358 11.56 -12.19 -7.92
CA ASP A 358 12.28 -10.92 -8.06
C ASP A 358 13.38 -10.77 -7.00
N THR A 359 14.36 -9.92 -7.30
CA THR A 359 15.48 -9.59 -6.41
C THR A 359 15.56 -8.08 -6.19
N PRO A 360 16.23 -7.61 -5.13
CA PRO A 360 16.47 -6.17 -4.95
C PRO A 360 17.14 -5.51 -6.16
N GLU A 361 18.08 -6.22 -6.81
CA GLU A 361 18.77 -5.76 -8.01
C GLU A 361 17.84 -5.74 -9.23
N GLY A 362 16.94 -6.74 -9.38
CA GLY A 362 15.90 -6.80 -10.41
C GLY A 362 14.92 -5.64 -10.27
N PHE A 363 14.46 -5.40 -9.05
CA PHE A 363 13.60 -4.25 -8.77
C PHE A 363 14.31 -2.91 -9.03
N SER A 364 15.60 -2.77 -8.68
CA SER A 364 16.37 -1.55 -8.97
C SER A 364 16.46 -1.30 -10.48
N ARG A 365 16.78 -2.33 -11.28
CA ARG A 365 16.78 -2.21 -12.76
C ARG A 365 15.40 -1.84 -13.31
N THR A 366 14.33 -2.41 -12.75
CA THR A 366 12.95 -2.07 -13.10
C THR A 366 12.68 -0.58 -12.84
N LEU A 367 13.06 -0.10 -11.66
CA LEU A 367 12.88 1.30 -11.26
C LEU A 367 13.64 2.25 -12.21
N ASP A 368 14.91 1.94 -12.52
CA ASP A 368 15.72 2.75 -13.44
C ASP A 368 15.12 2.82 -14.84
N LYS A 369 14.65 1.69 -15.40
CA LYS A 369 13.97 1.63 -16.68
C LYS A 369 12.68 2.47 -16.70
N CYS A 370 11.88 2.37 -15.63
CA CYS A 370 10.63 3.15 -15.53
C CYS A 370 10.89 4.65 -15.34
N LEU A 371 11.91 5.03 -14.57
CA LEU A 371 12.31 6.44 -14.42
C LEU A 371 12.81 7.03 -15.75
N ALA A 372 13.54 6.25 -16.55
CA ALA A 372 13.98 6.67 -17.88
C ALA A 372 12.81 6.92 -18.85
N LEU A 373 11.66 6.27 -18.64
CA LEU A 373 10.42 6.53 -19.37
C LEU A 373 9.75 7.86 -18.97
N ALA A 374 10.23 8.52 -17.92
CA ALA A 374 9.74 9.81 -17.42
C ALA A 374 8.20 9.88 -17.29
N PRO A 375 7.55 9.01 -16.51
CA PRO A 375 6.14 9.19 -16.17
C PRO A 375 5.98 10.40 -15.25
N ASP A 376 4.77 11.00 -15.23
CA ASP A 376 4.46 12.09 -14.28
C ASP A 376 4.40 11.61 -12.84
N ASN A 377 4.03 10.35 -12.64
CA ASN A 377 3.94 9.73 -11.33
C ASN A 377 4.36 8.25 -11.38
N LEU A 378 5.01 7.81 -10.33
CA LEU A 378 5.40 6.41 -10.12
C LEU A 378 4.86 5.95 -8.76
N THR A 379 4.05 4.90 -8.77
CA THR A 379 3.53 4.29 -7.55
C THR A 379 4.27 2.96 -7.30
N VAL A 380 4.83 2.79 -6.12
CA VAL A 380 5.46 1.54 -5.71
C VAL A 380 4.64 0.88 -4.60
N HIS A 381 4.13 -0.30 -4.88
CA HIS A 381 3.46 -1.15 -3.91
C HIS A 381 4.42 -2.18 -3.35
N THR A 382 4.25 -2.55 -2.08
CA THR A 382 4.93 -3.71 -1.50
C THR A 382 3.96 -4.89 -1.50
N LEU A 383 4.39 -6.02 -2.05
CA LEU A 383 3.57 -7.23 -2.04
C LEU A 383 3.38 -7.75 -0.61
N ALA A 384 2.13 -7.87 -0.19
CA ALA A 384 1.75 -8.53 1.05
C ALA A 384 1.01 -9.81 0.71
N LEU A 385 1.64 -10.95 0.94
CA LEU A 385 1.00 -12.25 0.80
C LEU A 385 0.06 -12.47 1.98
N LYS A 386 -1.24 -12.61 1.71
CA LYS A 386 -2.19 -13.12 2.70
C LYS A 386 -2.01 -14.63 2.80
N LYS A 387 -1.78 -15.12 4.01
CA LYS A 387 -1.81 -16.55 4.31
C LYS A 387 -3.23 -17.09 4.26
#